data_ea48c3025cb59861300babc26285303d
#
_entry.id   ea48c3025cb59861300babc26285303d
#
_cell.length_a   1.000
_cell.length_b   1.000
_cell.length_c   1.000
_cell.angle_alpha   90.00
_cell.angle_beta   90.00
_cell.angle_gamma   90.00
#
_symmetry.space_group_name_H-M   'P 1'
#
loop_
_entity.id
_entity.type
_entity.pdbx_description
1 polymer ?
#
loop_
_entity_poly.entity_id
_entity_poly.type
_entity_poly.pdbx_seq_one_letter_code
_entity_poly.pdbx_strand_id
1 'polypeptide(L)'
;MMETSEPDRVKQETILGAAMAVLCQYGYRRTSMEDIAQAAGMSRPALYQHFRNKENIARCMVQVYFDQSVQAVTQALAGQGTVPDLLRAGYAAKTGPMIRDMLDSPHGAELLDLKNSQARDLVEDGSARITAVFADWLTREVAAGRVTLDAPAGDTATVLLRALDGIKRPPYARFVAERDQLATLLGRGLQSPL
;
A
#
# COMPACT_ATOMS: atom_id res chain seq x y z
N MET A 1 -8.84 24.44 -4.21
CA MET A 1 -8.28 23.38 -3.36
C MET A 1 -8.09 24.01 -2.00
N MET A 2 -9.00 23.72 -1.03
CA MET A 2 -8.87 24.29 0.32
C MET A 2 -7.74 23.55 1.01
N GLU A 3 -6.68 24.23 1.41
CA GLU A 3 -5.65 23.69 2.29
C GLU A 3 -6.30 23.25 3.60
N THR A 4 -6.28 21.94 3.84
CA THR A 4 -6.74 21.38 5.12
C THR A 4 -5.78 21.89 6.20
N SER A 5 -6.31 22.52 7.24
CA SER A 5 -5.48 23.02 8.33
C SER A 5 -4.74 21.87 9.05
N GLU A 6 -3.55 22.14 9.61
CA GLU A 6 -2.78 21.14 10.37
C GLU A 6 -3.61 20.42 11.45
N PRO A 7 -4.46 21.12 12.25
CA PRO A 7 -5.35 20.46 13.21
C PRO A 7 -6.38 19.52 12.57
N ASP A 8 -6.87 19.85 11.36
CA ASP A 8 -7.84 19.01 10.65
C ASP A 8 -7.16 17.74 10.10
N ARG A 9 -5.92 17.86 9.64
CA ARG A 9 -5.12 16.71 9.20
C ARG A 9 -4.87 15.72 10.34
N VAL A 10 -4.44 16.19 11.52
CA VAL A 10 -4.22 15.34 12.70
C VAL A 10 -5.51 14.62 13.11
N LYS A 11 -6.66 15.32 13.06
CA LYS A 11 -7.95 14.70 13.35
C LYS A 11 -8.33 13.63 12.33
N GLN A 12 -8.12 13.90 11.04
CA GLN A 12 -8.36 12.90 9.99
C GLN A 12 -7.49 11.65 10.18
N GLU A 13 -6.19 11.81 10.46
CA GLU A 13 -5.28 10.69 10.74
C GLU A 13 -5.76 9.88 11.95
N THR A 14 -6.20 10.54 13.03
CA THR A 14 -6.78 9.86 14.20
C THR A 14 -8.03 9.04 13.83
N ILE A 15 -8.94 9.61 13.03
CA ILE A 15 -10.15 8.92 12.57
C ILE A 15 -9.79 7.71 11.70
N LEU A 16 -8.86 7.87 10.77
CA LEU A 16 -8.44 6.79 9.87
C LEU A 16 -7.77 5.64 10.63
N GLY A 17 -6.93 5.94 11.63
CA GLY A 17 -6.31 4.94 12.50
C GLY A 17 -7.35 4.18 13.33
N ALA A 18 -8.30 4.88 13.94
CA ALA A 18 -9.41 4.29 14.68
C ALA A 18 -10.30 3.42 13.77
N ALA A 19 -10.63 3.92 12.58
CA ALA A 19 -11.41 3.16 11.59
C ALA A 19 -10.69 1.87 11.19
N MET A 20 -9.38 1.90 10.91
CA MET A 20 -8.61 0.70 10.59
C MET A 20 -8.69 -0.33 11.71
N ALA A 21 -8.49 0.07 12.96
CA ALA A 21 -8.53 -0.84 14.10
C ALA A 21 -9.91 -1.53 14.23
N VAL A 22 -11.00 -0.75 14.13
CA VAL A 22 -12.37 -1.27 14.23
C VAL A 22 -12.71 -2.17 13.04
N LEU A 23 -12.31 -1.79 11.82
CA LEU A 23 -12.52 -2.57 10.61
C LEU A 23 -11.76 -3.90 10.66
N CYS A 24 -10.54 -3.91 11.16
CA CYS A 24 -9.75 -5.12 11.35
C CYS A 24 -10.37 -6.05 12.41
N GLN A 25 -10.98 -5.48 13.45
CA GLN A 25 -11.57 -6.24 14.56
C GLN A 25 -12.92 -6.85 14.21
N TYR A 26 -13.81 -6.10 13.54
CA TYR A 26 -15.23 -6.46 13.36
C TYR A 26 -15.63 -6.69 11.89
N GLY A 27 -14.77 -6.33 10.95
CA GLY A 27 -15.07 -6.33 9.52
C GLY A 27 -15.86 -5.09 9.07
N TYR A 28 -15.82 -4.81 7.76
CA TYR A 28 -16.46 -3.62 7.19
C TYR A 28 -17.97 -3.65 7.34
N ARG A 29 -18.61 -4.81 7.10
CA ARG A 29 -20.08 -4.90 7.12
C ARG A 29 -20.67 -4.62 8.49
N ARG A 30 -20.02 -5.09 9.55
CA ARG A 30 -20.49 -4.97 10.93
C ARG A 30 -20.15 -3.64 11.60
N THR A 31 -19.13 -2.93 11.10
CA THR A 31 -18.70 -1.65 11.65
C THR A 31 -19.66 -0.53 11.28
N SER A 32 -20.06 0.27 12.26
CA SER A 32 -20.88 1.47 12.09
C SER A 32 -20.06 2.76 12.25
N MET A 33 -20.65 3.90 11.87
CA MET A 33 -20.05 5.23 12.14
C MET A 33 -19.95 5.51 13.66
N GLU A 34 -20.83 4.94 14.47
CA GLU A 34 -20.78 5.04 15.93
C GLU A 34 -19.55 4.37 16.50
N ASP A 35 -19.27 3.11 16.04
CA ASP A 35 -18.10 2.36 16.49
C ASP A 35 -16.79 3.10 16.15
N ILE A 36 -16.73 3.70 14.97
CA ILE A 36 -15.56 4.50 14.55
C ILE A 36 -15.43 5.76 15.41
N ALA A 37 -16.53 6.49 15.68
CA ALA A 37 -16.51 7.68 16.51
C ALA A 37 -16.04 7.37 17.93
N GLN A 38 -16.57 6.29 18.52
CA GLN A 38 -16.16 5.82 19.84
C GLN A 38 -14.68 5.46 19.89
N ALA A 39 -14.20 4.70 18.91
CA ALA A 39 -12.79 4.33 18.81
C ALA A 39 -11.85 5.53 18.60
N ALA A 40 -12.32 6.56 17.89
CA ALA A 40 -11.59 7.81 17.69
C ALA A 40 -11.69 8.79 18.87
N GLY A 41 -12.41 8.43 19.94
CA GLY A 41 -12.59 9.28 21.12
C GLY A 41 -13.41 10.55 20.87
N MET A 42 -14.35 10.52 19.90
CA MET A 42 -15.17 11.67 19.52
C MET A 42 -16.65 11.35 19.47
N SER A 43 -17.51 12.40 19.47
CA SER A 43 -18.93 12.22 19.29
C SER A 43 -19.26 11.90 17.82
N ARG A 44 -20.37 11.16 17.60
CA ARG A 44 -20.86 10.86 16.26
C ARG A 44 -21.08 12.14 15.41
N PRO A 45 -21.69 13.23 15.91
CA PRO A 45 -21.79 14.48 15.15
C PRO A 45 -20.42 15.06 14.76
N ALA A 46 -19.39 14.95 15.62
CA ALA A 46 -18.05 15.42 15.29
C ALA A 46 -17.43 14.59 14.15
N LEU A 47 -17.61 13.27 14.14
CA LEU A 47 -17.17 12.42 13.04
C LEU A 47 -17.84 12.82 11.72
N TYR A 48 -19.13 13.11 11.71
CA TYR A 48 -19.86 13.53 10.50
C TYR A 48 -19.42 14.90 9.94
N GLN A 49 -18.72 15.72 10.71
CA GLN A 49 -18.09 16.94 10.19
C GLN A 49 -16.89 16.62 9.27
N HIS A 50 -16.24 15.47 9.46
CA HIS A 50 -15.08 15.05 8.66
C HIS A 50 -15.44 14.06 7.56
N PHE A 51 -16.37 13.13 7.82
CA PHE A 51 -16.71 12.05 6.87
C PHE A 51 -18.23 11.85 6.82
N ARG A 52 -18.79 11.87 5.61
CA ARG A 52 -20.25 11.70 5.40
C ARG A 52 -20.74 10.29 5.74
N ASN A 53 -19.93 9.28 5.52
CA ASN A 53 -20.26 7.88 5.74
C ASN A 53 -19.00 7.02 5.81
N LYS A 54 -19.17 5.76 6.14
CA LYS A 54 -18.11 4.76 6.24
C LYS A 54 -17.37 4.53 4.91
N GLU A 55 -18.06 4.64 3.79
CA GLU A 55 -17.46 4.52 2.46
C GLU A 55 -16.45 5.65 2.21
N ASN A 56 -16.78 6.89 2.57
CA ASN A 56 -15.82 8.00 2.45
C ASN A 56 -14.57 7.76 3.31
N ILE A 57 -14.72 7.20 4.51
CA ILE A 57 -13.57 6.83 5.35
C ILE A 57 -12.72 5.77 4.64
N ALA A 58 -13.33 4.69 4.14
CA ALA A 58 -12.63 3.63 3.44
C ALA A 58 -11.91 4.15 2.18
N ARG A 59 -12.53 4.99 1.38
CA ARG A 59 -11.91 5.63 0.21
C ARG A 59 -10.72 6.50 0.60
N CYS A 60 -10.86 7.32 1.65
CA CYS A 60 -9.76 8.13 2.17
C CYS A 60 -8.59 7.28 2.67
N MET A 61 -8.86 6.16 3.36
CA MET A 61 -7.82 5.20 3.77
C MET A 61 -7.06 4.63 2.58
N VAL A 62 -7.75 4.26 1.49
CA VAL A 62 -7.12 3.78 0.26
C VAL A 62 -6.26 4.87 -0.39
N GLN A 63 -6.76 6.10 -0.47
CA GLN A 63 -6.01 7.24 -1.01
C GLN A 63 -4.72 7.48 -0.22
N VAL A 64 -4.83 7.60 1.12
CA VAL A 64 -3.67 7.82 2.01
C VAL A 64 -2.67 6.68 1.89
N TYR A 65 -3.14 5.42 1.82
CA TYR A 65 -2.26 4.26 1.62
C TYR A 65 -1.43 4.40 0.34
N PHE A 66 -2.05 4.74 -0.79
CA PHE A 66 -1.31 4.86 -2.05
C PHE A 66 -0.38 6.06 -2.07
N ASP A 67 -0.79 7.20 -1.52
CA ASP A 67 0.07 8.40 -1.47
C ASP A 67 1.32 8.15 -0.63
N GLN A 68 1.17 7.53 0.55
CA GLN A 68 2.28 7.12 1.40
C GLN A 68 3.15 6.04 0.74
N SER A 69 2.52 5.06 0.08
CA SER A 69 3.25 3.97 -0.60
C SER A 69 4.08 4.49 -1.78
N VAL A 70 3.54 5.39 -2.60
CA VAL A 70 4.30 6.02 -3.70
C VAL A 70 5.52 6.75 -3.18
N GLN A 71 5.36 7.56 -2.12
CA GLN A 71 6.48 8.28 -1.51
C GLN A 71 7.53 7.32 -0.93
N ALA A 72 7.09 6.33 -0.15
CA ALA A 72 7.99 5.37 0.50
C ALA A 72 8.75 4.50 -0.53
N VAL A 73 8.07 4.03 -1.59
CA VAL A 73 8.68 3.25 -2.67
C VAL A 73 9.68 4.10 -3.45
N THR A 74 9.35 5.35 -3.75
CA THR A 74 10.27 6.27 -4.43
C THR A 74 11.56 6.44 -3.63
N GLN A 75 11.46 6.66 -2.32
CA GLN A 75 12.62 6.79 -1.45
C GLN A 75 13.41 5.48 -1.36
N ALA A 76 12.75 4.34 -1.21
CA ALA A 76 13.39 3.03 -1.10
C ALA A 76 14.19 2.69 -2.37
N LEU A 77 13.62 2.94 -3.57
CA LEU A 77 14.26 2.66 -4.85
C LEU A 77 15.29 3.73 -5.29
N ALA A 78 15.40 4.84 -4.56
CA ALA A 78 16.48 5.83 -4.69
C ALA A 78 17.68 5.53 -3.79
N GLY A 79 17.60 4.49 -2.94
CA GLY A 79 18.66 4.07 -2.04
C GLY A 79 19.88 3.50 -2.74
N GLN A 80 20.87 3.08 -1.93
CA GLN A 80 22.06 2.38 -2.41
C GLN A 80 21.96 0.89 -2.07
N GLY A 81 22.48 0.04 -2.94
CA GLY A 81 22.50 -1.40 -2.74
C GLY A 81 22.52 -2.19 -4.05
N THR A 82 22.48 -3.50 -3.93
CA THR A 82 22.31 -4.40 -5.08
C THR A 82 20.88 -4.34 -5.60
N VAL A 83 20.66 -4.77 -6.86
CA VAL A 83 19.30 -4.86 -7.44
C VAL A 83 18.35 -5.67 -6.55
N PRO A 84 18.71 -6.85 -6.01
CA PRO A 84 17.87 -7.56 -5.05
C PRO A 84 17.56 -6.78 -3.77
N ASP A 85 18.54 -6.00 -3.24
CA ASP A 85 18.32 -5.22 -2.02
C ASP A 85 17.35 -4.06 -2.25
N LEU A 86 17.50 -3.36 -3.38
CA LEU A 86 16.59 -2.27 -3.77
C LEU A 86 15.18 -2.81 -4.04
N LEU A 87 15.05 -3.95 -4.73
CA LEU A 87 13.75 -4.57 -4.96
C LEU A 87 13.08 -4.99 -3.65
N ARG A 88 13.85 -5.56 -2.71
CA ARG A 88 13.35 -5.91 -1.36
C ARG A 88 12.88 -4.67 -0.61
N ALA A 89 13.65 -3.59 -0.65
CA ALA A 89 13.29 -2.32 -0.02
C ALA A 89 12.00 -1.71 -0.63
N GLY A 90 11.89 -1.71 -1.96
CA GLY A 90 10.70 -1.24 -2.67
C GLY A 90 9.45 -2.08 -2.33
N TYR A 91 9.58 -3.40 -2.28
CA TYR A 91 8.49 -4.30 -1.87
C TYR A 91 8.08 -4.08 -0.40
N ALA A 92 9.05 -3.90 0.49
CA ALA A 92 8.78 -3.59 1.89
C ALA A 92 8.05 -2.25 2.04
N ALA A 93 8.49 -1.23 1.33
CA ALA A 93 7.86 0.09 1.32
C ALA A 93 6.41 0.06 0.82
N LYS A 94 6.13 -0.70 -0.26
CA LYS A 94 4.76 -0.88 -0.79
C LYS A 94 3.85 -1.60 0.20
N THR A 95 4.39 -2.49 1.03
CA THR A 95 3.61 -3.35 1.93
C THR A 95 3.74 -2.92 3.40
N GLY A 96 3.60 -1.63 3.66
CA GLY A 96 3.75 -1.00 4.97
C GLY A 96 2.75 -1.46 6.05
N PRO A 97 2.64 -0.72 7.17
CA PRO A 97 1.88 -1.14 8.37
C PRO A 97 0.44 -1.54 8.10
N MET A 98 -0.27 -0.82 7.21
CA MET A 98 -1.67 -1.13 6.88
C MET A 98 -1.83 -2.57 6.36
N ILE A 99 -0.91 -3.06 5.52
CA ILE A 99 -0.98 -4.44 5.01
C ILE A 99 -0.73 -5.46 6.13
N ARG A 100 0.13 -5.13 7.10
CA ARG A 100 0.33 -5.97 8.29
C ARG A 100 -0.97 -6.12 9.06
N ASP A 101 -1.59 -5.00 9.42
CA ASP A 101 -2.81 -4.98 10.22
C ASP A 101 -3.95 -5.75 9.52
N MET A 102 -4.05 -5.61 8.19
CA MET A 102 -5.02 -6.36 7.40
C MET A 102 -4.72 -7.85 7.36
N LEU A 103 -3.46 -8.27 7.10
CA LEU A 103 -3.12 -9.69 6.96
C LEU A 103 -3.20 -10.46 8.28
N ASP A 104 -2.95 -9.80 9.41
CA ASP A 104 -3.06 -10.40 10.74
C ASP A 104 -4.48 -10.29 11.34
N SER A 105 -5.39 -9.61 10.63
CA SER A 105 -6.79 -9.46 11.03
C SER A 105 -7.64 -10.65 10.58
N PRO A 106 -8.62 -11.10 11.41
CA PRO A 106 -9.59 -12.11 11.02
C PRO A 106 -10.49 -11.65 9.84
N HIS A 107 -10.57 -10.35 9.59
CA HIS A 107 -11.36 -9.74 8.51
C HIS A 107 -10.50 -9.20 7.35
N GLY A 108 -9.22 -9.53 7.31
CA GLY A 108 -8.28 -9.02 6.30
C GLY A 108 -8.70 -9.31 4.86
N ALA A 109 -9.22 -10.49 4.57
CA ALA A 109 -9.74 -10.83 3.25
C ALA A 109 -10.89 -9.91 2.83
N GLU A 110 -11.88 -9.67 3.73
CA GLU A 110 -12.98 -8.74 3.48
C GLU A 110 -12.48 -7.32 3.19
N LEU A 111 -11.47 -6.86 3.94
CA LEU A 111 -10.89 -5.53 3.75
C LEU A 111 -10.09 -5.39 2.44
N LEU A 112 -9.42 -6.46 2.02
CA LEU A 112 -8.75 -6.50 0.72
C LEU A 112 -9.76 -6.48 -0.44
N ASP A 113 -10.90 -7.15 -0.31
CA ASP A 113 -11.98 -7.15 -1.29
C ASP A 113 -12.70 -5.79 -1.40
N LEU A 114 -12.82 -5.06 -0.30
CA LEU A 114 -13.39 -3.70 -0.29
C LEU A 114 -12.60 -2.72 -1.16
N LYS A 115 -11.28 -2.83 -1.18
CA LYS A 115 -10.43 -2.06 -2.10
C LYS A 115 -10.90 -2.24 -3.54
N ASN A 116 -11.26 -3.46 -3.91
CA ASN A 116 -11.61 -3.81 -5.28
C ASN A 116 -13.05 -3.41 -5.66
N SER A 117 -13.95 -3.19 -4.72
CA SER A 117 -15.36 -2.89 -5.00
C SER A 117 -15.74 -1.43 -4.84
N GLN A 118 -15.36 -0.77 -3.74
CA GLN A 118 -15.83 0.58 -3.41
C GLN A 118 -14.82 1.69 -3.71
N ALA A 119 -13.54 1.35 -3.87
CA ALA A 119 -12.45 2.29 -4.15
C ALA A 119 -11.62 1.83 -5.37
N ARG A 120 -12.24 1.12 -6.31
CA ARG A 120 -11.56 0.53 -7.46
C ARG A 120 -10.79 1.55 -8.28
N ASP A 121 -11.39 2.69 -8.54
CA ASP A 121 -10.79 3.83 -9.22
C ASP A 121 -9.49 4.29 -8.53
N LEU A 122 -9.50 4.42 -7.19
CA LEU A 122 -8.33 4.80 -6.40
C LEU A 122 -7.26 3.70 -6.38
N VAL A 123 -7.67 2.44 -6.40
CA VAL A 123 -6.76 1.29 -6.48
C VAL A 123 -6.08 1.22 -7.85
N GLU A 124 -6.83 1.44 -8.92
CA GLU A 124 -6.30 1.47 -10.29
C GLU A 124 -5.30 2.62 -10.48
N ASP A 125 -5.66 3.84 -10.08
CA ASP A 125 -4.77 5.01 -10.11
C ASP A 125 -3.52 4.80 -9.26
N GLY A 126 -3.69 4.44 -8.00
CA GLY A 126 -2.58 4.24 -7.08
C GLY A 126 -1.63 3.13 -7.52
N SER A 127 -2.17 2.03 -8.07
CA SER A 127 -1.37 0.94 -8.61
C SER A 127 -0.59 1.37 -9.85
N ALA A 128 -1.19 2.16 -10.73
CA ALA A 128 -0.51 2.73 -11.89
C ALA A 128 0.65 3.64 -11.48
N ARG A 129 0.45 4.50 -10.47
CA ARG A 129 1.49 5.38 -9.92
C ARG A 129 2.66 4.59 -9.33
N ILE A 130 2.40 3.54 -8.55
CA ILE A 130 3.46 2.66 -8.02
C ILE A 130 4.19 1.94 -9.16
N THR A 131 3.45 1.44 -10.17
CA THR A 131 4.06 0.79 -11.35
C THR A 131 5.00 1.74 -12.08
N ALA A 132 4.62 3.01 -12.26
CA ALA A 132 5.48 4.01 -12.86
C ALA A 132 6.79 4.22 -12.07
N VAL A 133 6.73 4.27 -10.73
CA VAL A 133 7.93 4.40 -9.88
C VAL A 133 8.89 3.22 -10.09
N PHE A 134 8.36 1.98 -10.16
CA PHE A 134 9.18 0.80 -10.44
C PHE A 134 9.74 0.80 -11.86
N ALA A 135 8.97 1.24 -12.85
CA ALA A 135 9.42 1.36 -14.24
C ALA A 135 10.56 2.38 -14.39
N ASP A 136 10.44 3.53 -13.73
CA ASP A 136 11.48 4.56 -13.69
C ASP A 136 12.75 4.05 -13.01
N TRP A 137 12.61 3.28 -11.91
CA TRP A 137 13.75 2.63 -11.28
C TRP A 137 14.43 1.64 -12.23
N LEU A 138 13.69 0.72 -12.86
CA LEU A 138 14.23 -0.23 -13.82
C LEU A 138 14.96 0.49 -14.97
N THR A 139 14.40 1.56 -15.50
CA THR A 139 15.02 2.36 -16.56
C THR A 139 16.37 2.93 -16.11
N ARG A 140 16.45 3.44 -14.87
CA ARG A 140 17.74 3.93 -14.30
C ARG A 140 18.76 2.81 -14.12
N GLU A 141 18.31 1.62 -13.65
CA GLU A 141 19.19 0.47 -13.46
C GLU A 141 19.74 -0.08 -14.78
N VAL A 142 18.91 -0.08 -15.84
CA VAL A 142 19.35 -0.42 -17.20
C VAL A 142 20.39 0.59 -17.72
N ALA A 143 20.12 1.88 -17.58
CA ALA A 143 21.05 2.94 -17.98
C ALA A 143 22.40 2.86 -17.23
N ALA A 144 22.39 2.36 -15.99
CA ALA A 144 23.57 2.12 -15.17
C ALA A 144 24.28 0.78 -15.48
N GLY A 145 23.76 -0.04 -16.40
CA GLY A 145 24.30 -1.35 -16.76
C GLY A 145 24.12 -2.43 -15.70
N ARG A 146 23.29 -2.21 -14.67
CA ARG A 146 23.06 -3.17 -13.56
C ARG A 146 21.93 -4.16 -13.84
N VAL A 147 21.02 -3.83 -14.75
CA VAL A 147 19.85 -4.62 -15.12
C VAL A 147 19.79 -4.79 -16.63
N THR A 148 19.38 -5.98 -17.08
CA THR A 148 19.02 -6.27 -18.46
C THR A 148 17.55 -6.67 -18.52
N LEU A 149 16.79 -6.10 -19.46
CA LEU A 149 15.38 -6.38 -19.64
C LEU A 149 15.12 -6.91 -21.06
N ASP A 150 14.32 -7.96 -21.15
CA ASP A 150 13.83 -8.54 -22.42
C ASP A 150 12.48 -7.91 -22.85
N ALA A 151 11.91 -7.06 -22.01
CA ALA A 151 10.62 -6.39 -22.22
C ALA A 151 10.68 -4.93 -21.75
N PRO A 152 9.73 -4.07 -22.14
CA PRO A 152 9.65 -2.69 -21.65
C PRO A 152 9.63 -2.62 -20.12
N ALA A 153 10.29 -1.61 -19.54
CA ALA A 153 10.39 -1.43 -18.10
C ALA A 153 9.02 -1.40 -17.39
N GLY A 154 7.99 -0.79 -18.03
CA GLY A 154 6.62 -0.77 -17.51
C GLY A 154 5.97 -2.15 -17.42
N ASP A 155 6.19 -2.99 -18.42
CA ASP A 155 5.67 -4.36 -18.44
C ASP A 155 6.37 -5.21 -17.37
N THR A 156 7.70 -5.09 -17.28
CA THR A 156 8.49 -5.76 -16.23
C THR A 156 8.05 -5.30 -14.84
N ALA A 157 7.88 -4.00 -14.60
CA ALA A 157 7.37 -3.46 -13.33
C ALA A 157 5.98 -4.05 -12.99
N THR A 158 5.11 -4.17 -13.98
CA THR A 158 3.78 -4.79 -13.81
C THR A 158 3.90 -6.25 -13.37
N VAL A 159 4.79 -7.03 -13.97
CA VAL A 159 5.03 -8.43 -13.59
C VAL A 159 5.57 -8.52 -12.17
N LEU A 160 6.57 -7.68 -11.80
CA LEU A 160 7.13 -7.64 -10.45
C LEU A 160 6.06 -7.36 -9.39
N LEU A 161 5.17 -6.41 -9.64
CA LEU A 161 4.12 -6.03 -8.70
C LEU A 161 2.99 -7.07 -8.61
N ARG A 162 2.62 -7.70 -9.73
CA ARG A 162 1.66 -8.80 -9.74
C ARG A 162 2.19 -10.02 -8.99
N ALA A 163 3.47 -10.34 -9.11
CA ALA A 163 4.10 -11.42 -8.36
C ALA A 163 4.03 -11.15 -6.85
N LEU A 164 4.32 -9.92 -6.41
CA LEU A 164 4.18 -9.51 -5.02
C LEU A 164 2.74 -9.60 -4.53
N ASP A 165 1.77 -9.14 -5.32
CA ASP A 165 0.37 -9.18 -4.93
C ASP A 165 -0.17 -10.62 -4.87
N GLY A 166 0.34 -11.52 -5.71
CA GLY A 166 -0.03 -12.94 -5.76
C GLY A 166 0.35 -13.74 -4.51
N ILE A 167 1.40 -13.33 -3.80
CA ILE A 167 1.84 -13.98 -2.55
C ILE A 167 1.27 -13.33 -1.28
N LYS A 168 0.48 -12.25 -1.41
CA LYS A 168 -0.06 -11.48 -0.29
C LYS A 168 -1.16 -12.26 0.45
N ARG A 169 -0.76 -13.10 1.40
CA ARG A 169 -1.64 -13.98 2.18
C ARG A 169 -1.24 -13.97 3.66
N PRO A 170 -2.22 -14.16 4.57
CA PRO A 170 -1.93 -14.31 5.99
C PRO A 170 -1.12 -15.58 6.29
N PRO A 171 -0.39 -15.63 7.43
CA PRO A 171 -0.11 -14.53 8.34
C PRO A 171 0.97 -13.58 7.78
N TYR A 172 1.02 -12.35 8.28
CA TYR A 172 1.98 -11.33 7.79
C TYR A 172 3.45 -11.79 7.87
N ALA A 173 3.84 -12.49 8.92
CA ALA A 173 5.21 -12.99 9.07
C ALA A 173 5.63 -13.91 7.91
N ARG A 174 4.73 -14.80 7.47
CA ARG A 174 4.97 -15.67 6.30
C ARG A 174 5.05 -14.85 5.02
N PHE A 175 4.14 -13.92 4.82
CA PHE A 175 4.18 -13.01 3.67
C PHE A 175 5.52 -12.24 3.59
N VAL A 176 6.06 -11.75 4.71
CA VAL A 176 7.37 -11.06 4.74
C VAL A 176 8.49 -11.97 4.27
N ALA A 177 8.54 -13.21 4.76
CA ALA A 177 9.57 -14.17 4.34
C ALA A 177 9.47 -14.50 2.84
N GLU A 178 8.27 -14.75 2.32
CA GLU A 178 8.01 -15.03 0.90
C GLU A 178 8.32 -13.80 0.02
N ARG A 179 7.97 -12.58 0.47
CA ARG A 179 8.29 -11.31 -0.19
C ARG A 179 9.80 -11.12 -0.35
N ASP A 180 10.55 -11.34 0.71
CA ASP A 180 12.00 -11.14 0.71
C ASP A 180 12.71 -12.19 -0.15
N GLN A 181 12.21 -13.44 -0.15
CA GLN A 181 12.66 -14.48 -1.06
C GLN A 181 12.34 -14.12 -2.52
N LEU A 182 11.12 -13.68 -2.81
CA LEU A 182 10.70 -13.26 -4.15
C LEU A 182 11.58 -12.11 -4.66
N ALA A 183 11.83 -11.09 -3.83
CA ALA A 183 12.71 -9.98 -4.19
C ALA A 183 14.14 -10.45 -4.53
N THR A 184 14.66 -11.43 -3.78
CA THR A 184 15.99 -12.00 -4.04
C THR A 184 16.02 -12.76 -5.36
N LEU A 185 15.02 -13.62 -5.63
CA LEU A 185 14.94 -14.41 -6.86
C LEU A 185 14.81 -13.53 -8.10
N LEU A 186 13.82 -12.60 -8.07
CA LEU A 186 13.57 -11.72 -9.21
C LEU A 186 14.70 -10.69 -9.39
N GLY A 187 15.23 -10.14 -8.29
CA GLY A 187 16.32 -9.18 -8.37
C GLY A 187 17.59 -9.78 -8.95
N ARG A 188 17.91 -11.06 -8.66
CA ARG A 188 19.03 -11.77 -9.30
C ARG A 188 18.77 -12.04 -10.77
N GLY A 189 17.53 -12.40 -11.14
CA GLY A 189 17.16 -12.64 -12.52
C GLY A 189 17.18 -11.38 -13.41
N LEU A 190 17.07 -10.20 -12.81
CA LEU A 190 17.16 -8.92 -13.51
C LEU A 190 18.62 -8.45 -13.72
N GLN A 191 19.58 -8.94 -12.94
CA GLN A 191 20.97 -8.48 -13.03
C GLN A 191 21.57 -8.79 -14.39
N SER A 192 22.31 -7.84 -14.95
CA SER A 192 23.09 -8.07 -16.15
C SER A 192 24.11 -9.21 -15.90
N PRO A 193 24.31 -10.13 -16.87
CA PRO A 193 25.39 -11.10 -16.76
C PRO A 193 26.73 -10.37 -16.66
N LEU A 194 27.62 -10.89 -15.81
CA LEU A 194 28.99 -10.39 -15.62
C LEU A 194 29.82 -10.56 -16.90
#